data_0dc803e37cc215c52ee46b6f72ca61f1
#
_entry.id   0dc803e37cc215c52ee46b6f72ca61f1
#
_cell.length_a   1.000
_cell.length_b   1.000
_cell.length_c   1.000
_cell.angle_alpha   90.00
_cell.angle_beta   90.00
_cell.angle_gamma   90.00
#
_symmetry.space_group_name_H-M   'P 1'
#
loop_
_entity.id
_entity.type
_entity.pdbx_description
1 polymer ?
#
loop_
_entity_poly.entity_id
_entity_poly.type
_entity_poly.pdbx_seq_one_letter_code
_entity_poly.pdbx_strand_id
1 'polypeptide(L)'
;ECISRGAKKVLFCENYIPVTKILNKNIANLKCKEKTDIYVEDIFKLSNNKSFLKNKFQIIFLDPPFKEKKIKELLENLNKSNILDKKGIVILHRNKKYKDLMPQKFKIELEKTYGLSKIIFGSF
;
A
#
# COMPACT_ATOMS: atom_id res chain seq x y z
N GLU A 1 0.94 -9.04 -11.12
CA GLU A 1 0.55 -7.98 -12.07
C GLU A 1 1.61 -6.87 -12.13
N CYS A 2 2.02 -6.23 -11.03
CA CYS A 2 3.02 -5.16 -11.07
C CYS A 2 4.34 -5.59 -11.74
N ILE A 3 4.83 -6.79 -11.42
CA ILE A 3 6.06 -7.34 -11.99
C ILE A 3 5.89 -7.62 -13.49
N SER A 4 4.74 -8.16 -13.92
CA SER A 4 4.48 -8.42 -15.34
C SER A 4 4.38 -7.13 -16.16
N ARG A 5 4.10 -6.01 -15.50
CA ARG A 5 4.08 -4.65 -16.11
C ARG A 5 5.39 -3.89 -15.94
N GLY A 6 6.47 -4.56 -15.54
CA GLY A 6 7.80 -3.98 -15.52
C GLY A 6 8.25 -3.39 -14.18
N ALA A 7 7.52 -3.60 -13.09
CA ALA A 7 8.02 -3.22 -11.78
C ALA A 7 9.32 -3.98 -11.47
N LYS A 8 10.36 -3.24 -11.10
CA LYS A 8 11.66 -3.82 -10.76
C LYS A 8 11.58 -4.64 -9.48
N LYS A 9 10.83 -4.15 -8.50
CA LYS A 9 10.64 -4.79 -7.20
C LYS A 9 9.24 -4.49 -6.66
N VAL A 10 8.64 -5.46 -5.98
CA VAL A 10 7.38 -5.33 -5.26
C VAL A 10 7.59 -5.76 -3.82
N LEU A 11 7.12 -4.92 -2.90
CA LEU A 11 7.20 -5.18 -1.48
C LEU A 11 5.77 -5.31 -0.94
N PHE A 12 5.53 -6.41 -0.23
CA PHE A 12 4.26 -6.68 0.43
C PHE A 12 4.39 -6.43 1.93
N CYS A 13 3.35 -5.85 2.51
CA CYS A 13 3.19 -5.74 3.94
C CYS A 13 1.88 -6.42 4.34
N GLU A 14 1.96 -7.48 5.13
CA GLU A 14 0.83 -8.29 5.54
C GLU A 14 1.12 -8.88 6.92
N ASN A 15 0.20 -8.72 7.88
CA ASN A 15 0.37 -9.24 9.23
C ASN A 15 -0.38 -10.56 9.50
N TYR A 16 -1.30 -10.96 8.61
CA TYR A 16 -2.08 -12.17 8.78
C TYR A 16 -1.37 -13.39 8.19
N ILE A 17 -0.82 -14.22 9.06
CA ILE A 17 0.03 -15.36 8.69
C ILE A 17 -0.58 -16.29 7.63
N PRO A 18 -1.88 -16.67 7.67
CA PRO A 18 -2.46 -17.50 6.62
C PRO A 18 -2.35 -16.87 5.23
N VAL A 19 -2.56 -15.56 5.11
CA VAL A 19 -2.42 -14.82 3.85
C VAL A 19 -0.96 -14.78 3.39
N THR A 20 -0.01 -14.57 4.31
CA THR A 20 1.42 -14.57 3.94
C THR A 20 1.89 -15.93 3.41
N LYS A 21 1.34 -17.04 3.91
CA LYS A 21 1.63 -18.38 3.37
C LYS A 21 1.14 -18.53 1.92
N ILE A 22 -0.08 -18.06 1.64
CA ILE A 22 -0.65 -18.08 0.28
C ILE A 22 0.16 -17.17 -0.65
N LEU A 23 0.53 -16.00 -0.18
CA LEU A 23 1.35 -15.04 -0.94
C LEU A 23 2.71 -15.64 -1.31
N ASN A 24 3.40 -16.28 -0.35
CA ASN A 24 4.66 -16.97 -0.62
C ASN A 24 4.51 -18.08 -1.67
N LYS A 25 3.45 -18.89 -1.59
CA LYS A 25 3.14 -19.92 -2.59
C LYS A 25 2.93 -19.31 -3.98
N ASN A 26 2.17 -18.21 -4.06
CA ASN A 26 1.92 -17.53 -5.33
C ASN A 26 3.22 -16.95 -5.93
N ILE A 27 4.07 -16.33 -5.11
CA ILE A 27 5.37 -15.78 -5.52
C ILE A 27 6.27 -16.89 -6.06
N ALA A 28 6.31 -18.04 -5.39
CA ALA A 28 7.09 -19.21 -5.84
C ALA A 28 6.56 -19.75 -7.18
N ASN A 29 5.24 -19.94 -7.31
CA ASN A 29 4.61 -20.42 -8.54
C ASN A 29 4.86 -19.49 -9.73
N LEU A 30 4.84 -18.18 -9.50
CA LEU A 30 5.10 -17.16 -10.52
C LEU A 30 6.59 -16.93 -10.78
N LYS A 31 7.49 -17.65 -10.08
CA LYS A 31 8.95 -17.54 -10.20
C LYS A 31 9.46 -16.09 -10.08
N CYS A 32 8.87 -15.32 -9.19
CA CYS A 32 9.21 -13.90 -9.01
C CYS A 32 9.80 -13.55 -7.63
N LYS A 33 10.34 -14.55 -6.92
CA LYS A 33 10.90 -14.40 -5.57
C LYS A 33 12.00 -13.33 -5.49
N GLU A 34 12.87 -13.27 -6.49
CA GLU A 34 13.99 -12.31 -6.52
C GLU A 34 13.54 -10.85 -6.63
N LYS A 35 12.31 -10.63 -7.15
CA LYS A 35 11.72 -9.31 -7.32
C LYS A 35 10.70 -8.96 -6.24
N THR A 36 10.58 -9.78 -5.19
CA THR A 36 9.56 -9.60 -4.16
C THR A 36 10.14 -9.72 -2.76
N ASP A 37 9.71 -8.84 -1.87
CA ASP A 37 9.92 -8.97 -0.42
C ASP A 37 8.58 -8.99 0.30
N ILE A 38 8.50 -9.72 1.41
CA ILE A 38 7.33 -9.74 2.29
C ILE A 38 7.77 -9.30 3.68
N TYR A 39 7.15 -8.22 4.17
CA TYR A 39 7.23 -7.80 5.56
C TYR A 39 6.00 -8.32 6.29
N VAL A 40 6.22 -9.26 7.22
CA VAL A 40 5.16 -9.84 8.06
C VAL A 40 4.98 -8.94 9.26
N GLU A 41 4.33 -7.82 9.06
CA GLU A 41 4.20 -6.79 10.09
C GLU A 41 2.92 -5.96 9.88
N ASP A 42 2.44 -5.35 10.98
CA ASP A 42 1.35 -4.39 10.94
C ASP A 42 1.82 -3.09 10.26
N ILE A 43 1.11 -2.65 9.25
CA ILE A 43 1.41 -1.43 8.49
C ILE A 43 1.51 -0.19 9.40
N PHE A 44 0.74 -0.13 10.50
CA PHE A 44 0.81 0.97 11.47
C PHE A 44 2.11 0.98 12.29
N LYS A 45 2.85 -0.13 12.33
CA LYS A 45 4.13 -0.26 13.03
C LYS A 45 5.35 -0.12 12.12
N LEU A 46 5.16 -0.10 10.81
CA LEU A 46 6.25 -0.03 9.81
C LEU A 46 7.11 1.22 9.95
N SER A 47 6.58 2.32 10.50
CA SER A 47 7.34 3.53 10.81
C SER A 47 8.52 3.29 11.76
N ASN A 48 8.52 2.18 12.51
CA ASN A 48 9.60 1.80 13.42
C ASN A 48 10.63 0.86 12.76
N ASN A 49 10.36 0.36 11.56
CA ASN A 49 11.22 -0.58 10.86
C ASN A 49 12.26 0.15 10.00
N LYS A 50 13.47 0.30 10.52
CA LYS A 50 14.57 1.01 9.83
C LYS A 50 14.90 0.42 8.45
N SER A 51 14.76 -0.89 8.26
CA SER A 51 15.00 -1.55 6.97
C SER A 51 13.93 -1.15 5.95
N PHE A 52 12.67 -1.12 6.37
CA PHE A 52 11.56 -0.68 5.54
C PHE A 52 11.71 0.79 5.12
N LEU A 53 12.09 1.67 6.06
CA LEU A 53 12.22 3.12 5.84
C LEU A 53 13.34 3.51 4.85
N LYS A 54 14.27 2.61 4.54
CA LYS A 54 15.29 2.84 3.49
C LYS A 54 14.73 2.77 2.07
N ASN A 55 13.54 2.20 1.89
CA ASN A 55 12.94 2.06 0.59
C ASN A 55 12.29 3.37 0.13
N LYS A 56 12.26 3.58 -1.19
CA LYS A 56 11.48 4.61 -1.87
C LYS A 56 10.59 3.94 -2.90
N PHE A 57 9.31 4.29 -2.88
CA PHE A 57 8.30 3.69 -3.73
C PHE A 57 7.72 4.71 -4.70
N GLN A 58 7.62 4.35 -5.96
CA GLN A 58 6.90 5.13 -6.97
C GLN A 58 5.40 4.91 -6.86
N ILE A 59 4.98 3.74 -6.38
CA ILE A 59 3.57 3.40 -6.18
C ILE A 59 3.42 2.74 -4.81
N ILE A 60 2.48 3.23 -4.03
CA ILE A 60 2.03 2.60 -2.78
C ILE A 60 0.56 2.25 -2.96
N PHE A 61 0.23 0.96 -2.99
CA PHE A 61 -1.15 0.47 -3.07
C PHE A 61 -1.64 0.07 -1.68
N LEU A 62 -2.75 0.66 -1.26
CA LEU A 62 -3.39 0.43 0.02
C LEU A 62 -4.76 -0.21 -0.19
N ASP A 63 -4.94 -1.42 0.32
CA ASP A 63 -6.21 -2.16 0.31
C ASP A 63 -6.59 -2.62 1.73
N PRO A 64 -6.77 -1.69 2.67
CA PRO A 64 -7.14 -2.05 4.04
C PRO A 64 -8.57 -2.60 4.08
N PRO A 65 -8.93 -3.40 5.10
CA PRO A 65 -10.30 -3.81 5.32
C PRO A 65 -11.26 -2.62 5.25
N PHE A 66 -12.42 -2.77 4.62
CA PHE A 66 -13.35 -1.65 4.44
C PHE A 66 -13.82 -1.01 5.77
N LYS A 67 -13.82 -1.80 6.85
CA LYS A 67 -14.16 -1.33 8.21
C LYS A 67 -13.02 -0.56 8.90
N GLU A 68 -11.82 -0.50 8.30
CA GLU A 68 -10.71 0.26 8.86
C GLU A 68 -11.05 1.75 8.95
N LYS A 69 -10.93 2.31 10.15
CA LYS A 69 -11.26 3.72 10.44
C LYS A 69 -10.02 4.62 10.52
N LYS A 70 -8.83 4.03 10.56
CA LYS A 70 -7.57 4.75 10.77
C LYS A 70 -6.88 5.16 9.46
N ILE A 71 -7.65 5.38 8.39
CA ILE A 71 -7.09 5.73 7.07
C ILE A 71 -6.29 7.03 7.15
N LYS A 72 -6.79 8.04 7.86
CA LYS A 72 -6.08 9.30 8.08
C LYS A 72 -4.73 9.07 8.76
N GLU A 73 -4.71 8.30 9.86
CA GLU A 73 -3.49 7.95 10.60
C GLU A 73 -2.49 7.20 9.71
N LEU A 74 -2.98 6.24 8.92
CA LEU A 74 -2.15 5.48 7.98
C LEU A 74 -1.45 6.40 6.96
N LEU A 75 -2.20 7.29 6.34
CA LEU A 75 -1.67 8.25 5.36
C LEU A 75 -0.70 9.24 6.02
N GLU A 76 -0.99 9.72 7.23
CA GLU A 76 -0.07 10.58 8.00
C GLU A 76 1.26 9.87 8.31
N ASN A 77 1.20 8.60 8.70
CA ASN A 77 2.39 7.79 8.97
C ASN A 77 3.21 7.54 7.70
N LEU A 78 2.56 7.29 6.57
CA LEU A 78 3.24 7.18 5.27
C LEU A 78 3.94 8.48 4.86
N ASN A 79 3.29 9.63 5.05
CA ASN A 79 3.91 10.92 4.78
C ASN A 79 5.13 11.18 5.69
N LYS A 80 4.99 10.94 7.01
CA LYS A 80 6.10 11.09 7.97
C LYS A 80 7.28 10.17 7.67
N SER A 81 7.00 8.96 7.22
CA SER A 81 8.04 7.98 6.88
C SER A 81 8.84 8.33 5.63
N ASN A 82 8.33 9.27 4.83
CA ASN A 82 8.99 9.76 3.61
C ASN A 82 9.41 8.63 2.66
N ILE A 83 8.62 7.56 2.56
CA ILE A 83 8.89 6.40 1.69
C ILE A 83 8.32 6.53 0.29
N LEU A 84 7.40 7.48 0.07
CA LEU A 84 6.93 7.81 -1.28
C LEU A 84 7.98 8.64 -2.01
N ASP A 85 8.25 8.28 -3.25
CA ASP A 85 9.12 9.06 -4.15
C ASP A 85 8.47 10.44 -4.43
N LYS A 86 9.28 11.45 -4.79
CA LYS A 86 8.80 12.82 -5.10
C LYS A 86 7.72 12.87 -6.19
N LYS A 87 7.75 11.92 -7.13
CA LYS A 87 6.75 11.75 -8.20
C LYS A 87 5.90 10.50 -7.99
N GLY A 88 5.92 9.97 -6.78
CA GLY A 88 5.19 8.76 -6.43
C GLY A 88 3.72 9.02 -6.20
N ILE A 89 2.92 7.96 -6.33
CA ILE A 89 1.48 8.00 -6.14
C ILE A 89 1.04 6.97 -5.10
N VAL A 90 0.11 7.37 -4.26
CA VAL A 90 -0.62 6.47 -3.36
C VAL A 90 -1.95 6.12 -4.03
N ILE A 91 -2.26 4.84 -4.09
CA ILE A 91 -3.52 4.30 -4.60
C ILE A 91 -4.25 3.67 -3.43
N LEU A 92 -5.40 4.20 -3.07
CA LEU A 92 -6.20 3.72 -1.95
C LEU A 92 -7.51 3.13 -2.45
N HIS A 93 -7.73 1.85 -2.17
CA HIS A 93 -8.97 1.15 -2.46
C HIS A 93 -9.90 1.18 -1.24
N ARG A 94 -11.12 1.66 -1.43
CA ARG A 94 -12.16 1.74 -0.40
C ARG A 94 -13.53 1.33 -0.95
N ASN A 95 -14.43 1.02 -0.04
CA ASN A 95 -15.85 0.93 -0.42
C ASN A 95 -16.43 2.35 -0.50
N LYS A 96 -17.19 2.65 -1.56
CA LYS A 96 -17.78 3.97 -1.82
C LYS A 96 -18.70 4.48 -0.71
N LYS A 97 -19.25 3.58 0.12
CA LYS A 97 -20.13 3.93 1.24
C LYS A 97 -19.39 4.63 2.39
N TYR A 98 -18.06 4.46 2.47
CA TYR A 98 -17.28 5.07 3.55
C TYR A 98 -16.73 6.42 3.12
N LYS A 99 -16.93 7.41 3.98
CA LYS A 99 -16.32 8.74 3.86
C LYS A 99 -15.11 8.78 4.79
N ASP A 100 -13.95 8.48 4.24
CA ASP A 100 -12.71 8.53 5.00
C ASP A 100 -12.25 9.99 5.14
N LEU A 101 -11.75 10.35 6.33
CA LEU A 101 -11.06 11.63 6.54
C LEU A 101 -9.65 11.51 5.95
N MET A 102 -9.28 12.49 5.11
CA MET A 102 -7.94 12.56 4.54
C MET A 102 -7.08 13.55 5.31
N PRO A 103 -5.76 13.31 5.43
CA PRO A 103 -4.84 14.29 6.00
C PRO A 103 -4.80 15.56 5.13
N GLN A 104 -4.57 16.71 5.76
CA GLN A 104 -4.47 17.99 5.04
C GLN A 104 -3.37 18.00 3.97
N LYS A 105 -2.27 17.26 4.19
CA LYS A 105 -1.17 17.16 3.24
C LYS A 105 -1.40 16.16 2.11
N PHE A 106 -2.46 15.34 2.18
CA PHE A 106 -2.75 14.37 1.14
C PHE A 106 -3.61 15.01 0.05
N LYS A 107 -3.03 15.19 -1.12
CA LYS A 107 -3.70 15.77 -2.29
C LYS A 107 -4.33 14.63 -3.11
N ILE A 108 -5.66 14.63 -3.20
CA ILE A 108 -6.37 13.73 -4.11
C ILE A 108 -6.24 14.28 -5.54
N GLU A 109 -5.69 13.47 -6.44
CA GLU A 109 -5.49 13.81 -7.85
C GLU A 109 -6.61 13.26 -8.73
N LEU A 110 -7.11 12.06 -8.38
CA LEU A 110 -8.18 11.40 -9.12
C LEU A 110 -8.95 10.47 -8.20
N GLU A 111 -10.26 10.42 -8.37
CA GLU A 111 -11.13 9.43 -7.74
C GLU A 111 -11.97 8.73 -8.83
N LYS A 112 -12.04 7.40 -8.79
CA LYS A 112 -12.85 6.58 -9.67
C LYS A 112 -13.70 5.61 -8.87
N THR A 113 -14.94 5.40 -9.31
CA THR A 113 -15.87 4.45 -8.68
C THR A 113 -16.23 3.34 -9.66
N TYR A 114 -16.14 2.10 -9.19
CA TYR A 114 -16.49 0.89 -9.93
C TYR A 114 -17.39 0.03 -9.04
N GLY A 115 -18.68 -0.01 -9.34
CA GLY A 115 -19.66 -0.73 -8.51
C GLY A 115 -19.65 -0.23 -7.06
N LEU A 116 -19.21 -1.06 -6.12
CA LEU A 116 -19.06 -0.71 -4.70
C LEU A 116 -17.66 -0.19 -4.34
N SER A 117 -16.70 -0.33 -5.23
CA SER A 117 -15.31 0.07 -5.02
C SER A 117 -15.09 1.52 -5.41
N LYS A 118 -14.30 2.21 -4.61
CA LYS A 118 -13.78 3.55 -4.86
C LYS A 118 -12.26 3.49 -4.84
N ILE A 119 -11.62 3.95 -5.90
CA ILE A 119 -10.17 4.02 -6.03
C ILE A 119 -9.78 5.49 -5.99
N ILE A 120 -8.93 5.84 -5.04
CA ILE A 120 -8.43 7.20 -4.82
C ILE A 120 -6.94 7.20 -5.18
N PHE A 121 -6.54 8.09 -6.07
CA PHE A 121 -5.16 8.36 -6.43
C PHE A 121 -4.75 9.68 -5.81
N GLY A 122 -3.61 9.72 -5.14
CA GLY A 122 -3.15 10.95 -4.50
C GLY A 122 -1.66 10.91 -4.16
N SER A 123 -1.15 12.06 -3.69
CA SER A 123 0.25 12.26 -3.30
C SER A 123 0.36 13.18 -2.07
N PHE A 124 1.59 13.37 -1.56
CA PHE A 124 1.89 14.27 -0.44
C PHE A 124 2.72 15.47 -0.90
#